data_579e0b4b57a7ad396afbc2e54cb26fb6
#
_entry.id   579e0b4b57a7ad396afbc2e54cb26fb6
#
_cell.length_a   1.000
_cell.length_b   1.000
_cell.length_c   1.000
_cell.angle_alpha   90.00
_cell.angle_beta   90.00
_cell.angle_gamma   90.00
#
_symmetry.space_group_name_H-M   'P 1'
#
loop_
_entity.id
_entity.type
_entity.pdbx_description
1 polymer ?
#
loop_
_entity_poly.entity_id
_entity_poly.type
_entity_poly.pdbx_seq_one_letter_code
_entity_poly.pdbx_strand_id
1 'polypeptide(L)'
;VMIKARMKPNVTPLLNEGSQFWVVKPQIGRGGVTGLNTLLSGAYIELQPGDSPRVVLTHPLLNTPPVAPADAPGIRVTLQTSDPSTLAVGDPVLYRGYEVGTVESSQFELAERRTRYQLYIRQPYDALVTENIRFWISSGVSFDLSAEGLSVDVGSAATLLSGGVSFDLMDGWPAGNPAANGSEFQLFPDRQSIQEGMYNQFVEYIVFFDESIRGLKAGAPVEYRGVRVGTVASVPFFFAM
;
A
#
# COMPACT_ATOMS: atom_id res chain seq x y z
N VAL A 1 26.43 -13.08 -7.77
CA VAL A 1 26.75 -13.89 -8.98
C VAL A 1 26.65 -12.99 -10.18
N MET A 2 27.67 -12.99 -11.05
CA MET A 2 27.71 -12.24 -12.31
C MET A 2 27.45 -13.20 -13.47
N ILE A 3 26.48 -12.86 -14.32
CA ILE A 3 26.15 -13.64 -15.53
C ILE A 3 26.58 -12.85 -16.75
N LYS A 4 27.30 -13.48 -17.67
CA LYS A 4 27.65 -12.89 -18.96
C LYS A 4 26.78 -13.53 -20.05
N ALA A 5 25.93 -12.71 -20.68
CA ALA A 5 25.10 -13.15 -21.81
C ALA A 5 25.65 -12.61 -23.12
N ARG A 6 25.57 -13.42 -24.19
CA ARG A 6 25.89 -12.99 -25.56
C ARG A 6 24.56 -12.63 -26.26
N MET A 7 24.42 -11.38 -26.62
CA MET A 7 23.23 -10.86 -27.30
C MET A 7 23.46 -10.75 -28.80
N LYS A 8 22.39 -10.86 -29.59
CA LYS A 8 22.44 -10.59 -31.02
C LYS A 8 22.64 -9.09 -31.28
N PRO A 9 23.37 -8.67 -32.33
CA PRO A 9 23.63 -7.25 -32.56
C PRO A 9 22.37 -6.37 -32.72
N ASN A 10 21.30 -6.91 -33.26
CA ASN A 10 20.03 -6.21 -33.49
C ASN A 10 19.23 -5.91 -32.22
N VAL A 11 19.61 -6.45 -31.06
CA VAL A 11 18.91 -6.19 -29.80
C VAL A 11 19.57 -5.08 -28.96
N THR A 12 20.65 -4.50 -29.43
CA THR A 12 21.36 -3.40 -28.75
C THR A 12 20.44 -2.24 -28.34
N PRO A 13 19.45 -1.80 -29.15
CA PRO A 13 18.51 -0.74 -28.76
C PRO A 13 17.64 -1.11 -27.58
N LEU A 14 17.45 -2.40 -27.32
CA LEU A 14 16.66 -2.91 -26.20
C LEU A 14 17.46 -2.96 -24.88
N LEU A 15 18.79 -2.66 -24.92
CA LEU A 15 19.70 -2.72 -23.79
C LEU A 15 19.97 -1.31 -23.26
N ASN A 16 18.95 -0.65 -22.76
CA ASN A 16 19.05 0.71 -22.25
C ASN A 16 18.95 0.76 -20.73
N GLU A 17 19.19 1.93 -20.14
CA GLU A 17 19.24 2.14 -18.68
C GLU A 17 17.93 1.74 -17.96
N GLY A 18 16.78 1.84 -18.63
CA GLY A 18 15.47 1.42 -18.10
C GLY A 18 15.17 -0.06 -18.29
N SER A 19 16.02 -0.82 -19.00
CA SER A 19 15.75 -2.22 -19.30
C SER A 19 15.88 -3.09 -18.06
N GLN A 20 14.92 -3.99 -17.89
CA GLN A 20 14.81 -4.88 -16.73
C GLN A 20 15.02 -6.33 -17.17
N PHE A 21 15.71 -7.09 -16.33
CA PHE A 21 16.01 -8.49 -16.55
C PHE A 21 15.60 -9.32 -15.32
N TRP A 22 14.96 -10.47 -15.54
CA TRP A 22 14.65 -11.41 -14.47
C TRP A 22 14.76 -12.85 -14.94
N VAL A 23 14.87 -13.77 -13.96
CA VAL A 23 14.90 -15.20 -14.25
C VAL A 23 13.48 -15.74 -14.19
N VAL A 24 13.00 -16.29 -15.28
CA VAL A 24 11.75 -17.05 -15.31
C VAL A 24 12.05 -18.48 -14.87
N LYS A 25 11.45 -18.88 -13.77
CA LYS A 25 11.53 -20.20 -13.17
C LYS A 25 10.19 -20.54 -12.50
N PRO A 26 9.89 -21.82 -12.22
CA PRO A 26 8.69 -22.14 -11.47
C PRO A 26 8.70 -21.42 -10.10
N GLN A 27 7.64 -20.71 -9.80
CA GLN A 27 7.45 -20.02 -8.52
C GLN A 27 6.08 -20.35 -7.95
N ILE A 28 6.03 -20.57 -6.65
CA ILE A 28 4.80 -20.74 -5.89
C ILE A 28 4.63 -19.47 -5.06
N GLY A 29 3.60 -18.69 -5.35
CA GLY A 29 3.29 -17.46 -4.65
C GLY A 29 1.83 -17.43 -4.20
N ARG A 30 1.41 -16.32 -3.56
CA ARG A 30 0.02 -16.11 -3.11
C ARG A 30 -0.98 -16.13 -4.28
N GLY A 31 -0.56 -15.72 -5.47
CA GLY A 31 -1.36 -15.75 -6.71
C GLY A 31 -1.36 -17.09 -7.45
N GLY A 32 -0.79 -18.16 -6.86
CA GLY A 32 -0.70 -19.48 -7.49
C GLY A 32 0.70 -19.86 -7.96
N VAL A 33 0.75 -20.80 -8.90
CA VAL A 33 2.00 -21.30 -9.50
C VAL A 33 2.22 -20.62 -10.84
N THR A 34 3.35 -19.93 -10.99
CA THR A 34 3.77 -19.28 -12.25
C THR A 34 5.00 -19.96 -12.82
N GLY A 35 5.30 -19.74 -14.11
CA GLY A 35 6.48 -20.29 -14.76
C GLY A 35 6.45 -21.81 -14.97
N LEU A 36 5.29 -22.45 -14.96
CA LEU A 36 5.16 -23.91 -15.15
C LEU A 36 5.75 -24.41 -16.47
N ASN A 37 5.73 -23.58 -17.51
CA ASN A 37 6.36 -23.88 -18.80
C ASN A 37 7.87 -24.13 -18.67
N THR A 38 8.52 -23.59 -17.66
CA THR A 38 9.96 -23.77 -17.42
C THR A 38 10.32 -25.13 -16.80
N LEU A 39 9.32 -25.91 -16.35
CA LEU A 39 9.55 -27.28 -15.89
C LEU A 39 10.10 -28.18 -16.99
N LEU A 40 9.69 -27.93 -18.24
CA LEU A 40 10.13 -28.69 -19.41
C LEU A 40 11.27 -28.02 -20.16
N SER A 41 11.26 -26.70 -20.27
CA SER A 41 12.25 -25.92 -21.04
C SER A 41 13.48 -25.48 -20.26
N GLY A 42 13.44 -25.61 -18.93
CA GLY A 42 14.44 -25.01 -18.03
C GLY A 42 14.20 -23.51 -17.78
N ALA A 43 14.90 -22.96 -16.78
CA ALA A 43 14.84 -21.54 -16.48
C ALA A 43 15.50 -20.70 -17.58
N TYR A 44 14.95 -19.53 -17.87
CA TYR A 44 15.51 -18.58 -18.82
C TYR A 44 15.48 -17.15 -18.30
N ILE A 45 16.26 -16.26 -18.93
CA ILE A 45 16.26 -14.82 -18.60
C ILE A 45 15.31 -14.13 -19.58
N GLU A 46 14.37 -13.39 -19.01
CA GLU A 46 13.47 -12.52 -19.76
C GLU A 46 13.95 -11.08 -19.67
N LEU A 47 13.74 -10.34 -20.75
CA LEU A 47 14.11 -8.94 -20.92
C LEU A 47 12.87 -8.12 -21.21
N GLN A 48 12.69 -7.05 -20.47
CA GLN A 48 11.77 -5.97 -20.76
C GLN A 48 12.58 -4.74 -21.12
N PRO A 49 12.47 -4.20 -22.35
CA PRO A 49 13.12 -2.95 -22.72
C PRO A 49 12.58 -1.78 -21.91
N GLY A 50 13.40 -0.79 -21.62
CA GLY A 50 12.98 0.51 -21.11
C GLY A 50 12.97 1.56 -22.23
N ASP A 51 12.51 2.77 -21.90
CA ASP A 51 12.37 3.88 -22.86
C ASP A 51 13.58 4.84 -22.87
N SER A 52 14.63 4.55 -22.11
CA SER A 52 15.80 5.43 -22.03
C SER A 52 16.58 5.39 -23.34
N PRO A 53 17.03 6.52 -23.89
CA PRO A 53 17.91 6.55 -25.06
C PRO A 53 19.34 6.10 -24.73
N ARG A 54 19.69 5.95 -23.46
CA ARG A 54 21.04 5.61 -23.02
C ARG A 54 21.24 4.10 -22.96
N VAL A 55 22.08 3.58 -23.83
CA VAL A 55 22.48 2.17 -23.83
C VAL A 55 23.44 1.90 -22.66
N VAL A 56 23.17 0.84 -21.91
CA VAL A 56 24.06 0.32 -20.85
C VAL A 56 24.25 -1.19 -21.02
N LEU A 57 25.43 -1.68 -20.63
CA LEU A 57 25.80 -3.10 -20.79
C LEU A 57 25.73 -3.91 -19.51
N THR A 58 25.43 -3.26 -18.40
CA THR A 58 25.35 -3.90 -17.10
C THR A 58 24.02 -3.58 -16.47
N HIS A 59 23.25 -4.61 -16.17
CA HIS A 59 21.92 -4.48 -15.56
C HIS A 59 21.84 -5.33 -14.30
N PRO A 60 21.13 -4.86 -13.26
CA PRO A 60 20.77 -5.71 -12.14
C PRO A 60 19.78 -6.78 -12.60
N LEU A 61 19.94 -8.00 -12.12
CA LEU A 61 18.96 -9.07 -12.32
C LEU A 61 17.93 -9.01 -11.21
N LEU A 62 16.66 -8.87 -11.58
CA LEU A 62 15.56 -8.88 -10.63
C LEU A 62 15.28 -10.33 -10.17
N ASN A 63 14.90 -10.49 -8.91
CA ASN A 63 14.53 -11.80 -8.34
C ASN A 63 13.14 -12.27 -8.79
N THR A 64 12.27 -11.33 -9.12
CA THR A 64 10.89 -11.55 -9.55
C THR A 64 10.62 -10.71 -10.80
N PRO A 65 9.71 -11.17 -11.69
CA PRO A 65 9.28 -10.35 -12.82
C PRO A 65 8.70 -9.03 -12.32
N PRO A 66 8.86 -7.93 -13.07
CA PRO A 66 8.16 -6.69 -12.77
C PRO A 66 6.65 -6.93 -12.87
N VAL A 67 5.90 -6.29 -11.98
CA VAL A 67 4.44 -6.46 -11.92
C VAL A 67 3.76 -5.79 -13.12
N ALA A 68 4.34 -4.67 -13.60
CA ALA A 68 3.91 -3.97 -14.79
C ALA A 68 5.12 -3.45 -15.57
N PRO A 69 5.01 -3.30 -16.90
CA PRO A 69 6.00 -2.63 -17.71
C PRO A 69 6.31 -1.21 -17.19
N ALA A 70 7.55 -0.75 -17.35
CA ALA A 70 7.94 0.59 -16.92
C ALA A 70 7.14 1.68 -17.65
N ASP A 71 6.80 1.42 -18.91
CA ASP A 71 6.00 2.26 -19.81
C ASP A 71 4.49 1.96 -19.79
N ALA A 72 4.04 1.07 -18.89
CA ALA A 72 2.62 0.73 -18.79
C ALA A 72 1.79 2.00 -18.52
N PRO A 73 0.69 2.22 -19.29
CA PRO A 73 -0.16 3.39 -19.13
C PRO A 73 -0.89 3.37 -17.79
N GLY A 74 -0.77 4.46 -17.05
CA GLY A 74 -1.30 4.60 -15.70
C GLY A 74 -0.44 5.51 -14.83
N ILE A 75 -0.61 5.42 -13.53
CA ILE A 75 0.13 6.22 -12.55
C ILE A 75 0.86 5.32 -11.55
N ARG A 76 2.07 5.72 -11.18
CA ARG A 76 2.80 5.16 -10.06
C ARG A 76 2.79 6.14 -8.90
N VAL A 77 2.46 5.64 -7.72
CA VAL A 77 2.47 6.43 -6.48
C VAL A 77 3.27 5.69 -5.41
N THR A 78 3.84 6.46 -4.50
CA THR A 78 4.60 5.92 -3.37
C THR A 78 3.78 6.06 -2.11
N LEU A 79 3.61 4.97 -1.36
CA LEU A 79 3.02 5.00 -0.03
C LEU A 79 4.10 4.88 1.03
N GLN A 80 3.93 5.62 2.12
CA GLN A 80 4.82 5.57 3.28
C GLN A 80 4.04 5.22 4.54
N THR A 81 4.61 4.33 5.36
CA THR A 81 4.09 4.02 6.68
C THR A 81 5.21 3.72 7.66
N SER A 82 5.02 4.12 8.92
CA SER A 82 5.84 3.71 10.06
C SER A 82 5.27 2.50 10.79
N ASP A 83 4.02 2.15 10.51
CA ASP A 83 3.37 1.01 11.13
C ASP A 83 3.84 -0.30 10.48
N PRO A 84 3.95 -1.38 11.26
CA PRO A 84 4.27 -2.69 10.71
C PRO A 84 3.14 -3.13 9.79
N SER A 85 3.38 -3.12 8.50
CA SER A 85 2.42 -3.56 7.50
C SER A 85 2.93 -4.80 6.77
N THR A 86 2.00 -5.61 6.31
CA THR A 86 2.30 -6.91 5.69
C THR A 86 2.03 -6.94 4.20
N LEU A 87 2.05 -5.77 3.55
CA LEU A 87 1.86 -5.71 2.10
C LEU A 87 3.04 -6.37 1.38
N ALA A 88 2.71 -7.17 0.40
CA ALA A 88 3.68 -7.85 -0.46
C ALA A 88 3.59 -7.32 -1.90
N VAL A 89 4.67 -7.49 -2.63
CA VAL A 89 4.67 -7.26 -4.08
C VAL A 89 3.65 -8.20 -4.71
N GLY A 90 2.79 -7.67 -5.57
CA GLY A 90 1.68 -8.39 -6.19
C GLY A 90 0.35 -8.26 -5.45
N ASP A 91 0.31 -7.66 -4.25
CA ASP A 91 -0.97 -7.41 -3.58
C ASP A 91 -1.81 -6.40 -4.37
N PRO A 92 -3.15 -6.58 -4.41
CA PRO A 92 -4.03 -5.74 -5.20
C PRO A 92 -4.18 -4.34 -4.62
N VAL A 93 -4.31 -3.34 -5.49
CA VAL A 93 -4.78 -1.99 -5.17
C VAL A 93 -6.24 -1.89 -5.56
N LEU A 94 -7.07 -1.51 -4.60
CA LEU A 94 -8.52 -1.54 -4.72
C LEU A 94 -9.13 -0.14 -4.65
N TYR A 95 -10.10 0.10 -5.49
CA TYR A 95 -11.00 1.25 -5.39
C TYR A 95 -12.42 0.74 -5.24
N ARG A 96 -13.03 0.95 -4.07
CA ARG A 96 -14.39 0.46 -3.75
C ARG A 96 -14.60 -1.02 -4.07
N GLY A 97 -13.59 -1.85 -3.76
CA GLY A 97 -13.62 -3.31 -3.99
C GLY A 97 -13.22 -3.77 -5.39
N TYR A 98 -13.01 -2.85 -6.35
CA TYR A 98 -12.51 -3.19 -7.69
C TYR A 98 -11.00 -3.11 -7.72
N GLU A 99 -10.35 -4.14 -8.26
CA GLU A 99 -8.91 -4.15 -8.46
C GLU A 99 -8.52 -3.20 -9.61
N VAL A 100 -7.81 -2.14 -9.26
CA VAL A 100 -7.41 -1.06 -10.19
C VAL A 100 -5.89 -0.99 -10.38
N GLY A 101 -5.14 -1.75 -9.59
CA GLY A 101 -3.68 -1.70 -9.60
C GLY A 101 -3.06 -2.78 -8.76
N THR A 102 -1.75 -2.66 -8.54
CA THR A 102 -0.95 -3.67 -7.84
C THR A 102 0.22 -3.01 -7.11
N VAL A 103 0.67 -3.62 -6.02
CA VAL A 103 1.91 -3.24 -5.31
C VAL A 103 3.11 -3.70 -6.13
N GLU A 104 3.93 -2.78 -6.64
CA GLU A 104 5.11 -3.08 -7.47
C GLU A 104 6.37 -3.37 -6.64
N SER A 105 6.58 -2.63 -5.57
CA SER A 105 7.75 -2.81 -4.72
C SER A 105 7.46 -2.50 -3.25
N SER A 106 8.30 -3.08 -2.38
CA SER A 106 8.31 -2.82 -0.94
C SER A 106 9.75 -2.64 -0.51
N GLN A 107 10.05 -1.53 0.15
CA GLN A 107 11.40 -1.21 0.62
C GLN A 107 11.34 -0.63 2.03
N PHE A 108 12.13 -1.20 2.94
CA PHE A 108 12.28 -0.66 4.28
C PHE A 108 13.45 0.31 4.35
N GLU A 109 13.21 1.54 4.77
CA GLU A 109 14.20 2.59 4.96
C GLU A 109 14.67 2.61 6.40
N LEU A 110 15.88 2.14 6.63
CA LEU A 110 16.48 2.03 7.97
C LEU A 110 16.64 3.39 8.65
N ALA A 111 17.01 4.42 7.90
CA ALA A 111 17.27 5.76 8.44
C ALA A 111 16.01 6.42 9.01
N GLU A 112 14.89 6.25 8.33
CA GLU A 112 13.61 6.84 8.69
C GLU A 112 12.70 5.87 9.47
N ARG A 113 13.10 4.59 9.55
CA ARG A 113 12.30 3.49 10.14
C ARG A 113 10.91 3.41 9.54
N ARG A 114 10.82 3.61 8.21
CA ARG A 114 9.56 3.59 7.44
C ARG A 114 9.63 2.55 6.36
N THR A 115 8.47 2.05 5.98
CA THR A 115 8.35 1.21 4.79
C THR A 115 7.75 2.05 3.66
N ARG A 116 8.39 1.98 2.49
CA ARG A 116 7.89 2.55 1.25
C ARG A 116 7.35 1.44 0.36
N TYR A 117 6.17 1.65 -0.17
CA TYR A 117 5.54 0.80 -1.17
C TYR A 117 5.34 1.60 -2.44
N GLN A 118 5.77 1.07 -3.57
CA GLN A 118 5.43 1.61 -4.87
C GLN A 118 4.22 0.88 -5.40
N LEU A 119 3.19 1.63 -5.76
CA LEU A 119 1.97 1.12 -6.37
C LEU A 119 1.92 1.50 -7.83
N TYR A 120 1.40 0.62 -8.65
CA TYR A 120 0.98 0.89 -10.01
C TYR A 120 -0.54 0.84 -10.11
N ILE A 121 -1.16 1.91 -10.60
CA ILE A 121 -2.60 2.00 -10.85
C ILE A 121 -2.76 2.18 -12.35
N ARG A 122 -3.41 1.19 -12.98
CA ARG A 122 -3.57 1.13 -14.44
C ARG A 122 -4.57 2.14 -14.97
N GLN A 123 -4.39 2.56 -16.20
CA GLN A 123 -5.38 3.34 -16.92
C GLN A 123 -6.66 2.49 -17.17
N PRO A 124 -7.89 3.04 -17.11
CA PRO A 124 -8.22 4.46 -16.90
C PRO A 124 -8.40 4.89 -15.43
N TYR A 125 -8.03 4.04 -14.46
CA TYR A 125 -8.25 4.27 -13.03
C TYR A 125 -7.26 5.27 -12.41
N ASP A 126 -6.19 5.62 -13.13
CA ASP A 126 -5.26 6.70 -12.77
C ASP A 126 -5.97 8.05 -12.56
N ALA A 127 -7.07 8.30 -13.28
CA ALA A 127 -7.91 9.49 -13.11
C ALA A 127 -8.58 9.57 -11.70
N LEU A 128 -8.69 8.47 -10.97
CA LEU A 128 -9.22 8.45 -9.60
C LEU A 128 -8.20 8.91 -8.56
N VAL A 129 -6.91 8.98 -8.94
CA VAL A 129 -5.83 9.33 -8.04
C VAL A 129 -5.67 10.84 -8.01
N THR A 130 -6.13 11.47 -6.93
CA THR A 130 -6.06 12.91 -6.72
C THR A 130 -5.31 13.25 -5.43
N GLU A 131 -4.97 14.51 -5.20
CA GLU A 131 -4.16 14.96 -4.05
C GLU A 131 -4.80 14.63 -2.69
N ASN A 132 -6.12 14.59 -2.62
CA ASN A 132 -6.85 14.45 -1.37
C ASN A 132 -7.35 13.03 -1.06
N ILE A 133 -7.06 12.05 -1.91
CA ILE A 133 -7.37 10.65 -1.60
C ILE A 133 -6.55 10.13 -0.43
N ARG A 134 -7.04 9.08 0.19
CA ARG A 134 -6.37 8.40 1.29
C ARG A 134 -6.24 6.93 0.98
N PHE A 135 -5.10 6.36 1.37
CA PHE A 135 -4.77 4.95 1.20
C PHE A 135 -4.77 4.26 2.56
N TRP A 136 -5.37 3.07 2.64
CA TRP A 136 -5.35 2.23 3.84
C TRP A 136 -5.18 0.77 3.50
N ILE A 137 -4.73 -0.01 4.49
CA ILE A 137 -4.61 -1.46 4.37
C ILE A 137 -6.00 -2.06 4.45
N SER A 138 -6.36 -2.86 3.44
CA SER A 138 -7.57 -3.66 3.44
C SER A 138 -7.24 -5.08 3.89
N SER A 139 -7.71 -5.46 5.07
CA SER A 139 -7.80 -6.86 5.46
C SER A 139 -9.07 -7.44 4.83
N GLY A 140 -9.00 -8.67 4.33
CA GLY A 140 -10.12 -9.30 3.62
C GLY A 140 -11.40 -9.50 4.43
N VAL A 141 -11.35 -9.29 5.74
CA VAL A 141 -12.48 -9.30 6.65
C VAL A 141 -12.37 -8.10 7.56
N SER A 142 -13.26 -7.13 7.43
CA SER A 142 -13.41 -6.05 8.38
C SER A 142 -14.64 -6.32 9.27
N PHE A 143 -14.42 -6.22 10.58
CA PHE A 143 -15.49 -6.27 11.57
C PHE A 143 -15.78 -4.82 11.99
N ASP A 144 -16.95 -4.32 11.66
CA ASP A 144 -17.41 -3.02 12.14
C ASP A 144 -18.42 -3.27 13.28
N LEU A 145 -18.04 -2.87 14.48
CA LEU A 145 -18.89 -2.92 15.66
C LEU A 145 -19.44 -1.53 15.91
N SER A 146 -20.55 -1.20 15.28
CA SER A 146 -21.26 0.06 15.49
C SER A 146 -22.39 -0.10 16.51
N ALA A 147 -22.98 1.02 16.94
CA ALA A 147 -24.16 1.03 17.80
C ALA A 147 -25.39 0.33 17.16
N GLU A 148 -25.35 0.11 15.84
CA GLU A 148 -26.40 -0.55 15.04
C GLU A 148 -26.22 -2.06 14.94
N GLY A 149 -25.09 -2.61 15.44
CA GLY A 149 -24.81 -4.04 15.46
C GLY A 149 -23.46 -4.41 14.83
N LEU A 150 -23.19 -5.71 14.78
CA LEU A 150 -22.02 -6.26 14.11
C LEU A 150 -22.29 -6.34 12.61
N SER A 151 -21.63 -5.51 11.82
CA SER A 151 -21.57 -5.68 10.38
C SER A 151 -20.25 -6.36 9.98
N VAL A 152 -20.36 -7.41 9.17
CA VAL A 152 -19.21 -8.11 8.61
C VAL A 152 -19.17 -7.73 7.14
N ASP A 153 -18.22 -6.88 6.76
CA ASP A 153 -17.97 -6.59 5.35
C ASP A 153 -16.93 -7.59 4.82
N VAL A 154 -17.38 -8.43 3.90
CA VAL A 154 -16.53 -9.42 3.24
C VAL A 154 -16.08 -8.81 1.93
N GLY A 155 -14.84 -8.36 1.89
CA GLY A 155 -14.21 -7.86 0.67
C GLY A 155 -14.20 -8.87 -0.48
N SER A 156 -13.62 -8.52 -1.60
CA SER A 156 -13.50 -9.43 -2.74
C SER A 156 -12.73 -10.70 -2.36
N ALA A 157 -12.99 -11.82 -3.07
CA ALA A 157 -12.31 -13.09 -2.82
C ALA A 157 -10.78 -12.98 -2.88
N ALA A 158 -10.24 -12.02 -3.64
CA ALA A 158 -8.81 -11.75 -3.72
C ALA A 158 -8.26 -11.14 -2.41
N THR A 159 -9.02 -10.24 -1.78
CA THR A 159 -8.63 -9.61 -0.50
C THR A 159 -8.77 -10.53 0.69
N LEU A 160 -9.67 -11.51 0.62
CA LEU A 160 -9.82 -12.52 1.68
C LEU A 160 -8.56 -13.38 1.86
N LEU A 161 -7.80 -13.59 0.80
CA LEU A 161 -6.63 -14.47 0.79
C LEU A 161 -5.30 -13.75 0.97
N SER A 162 -5.18 -12.48 0.56
CA SER A 162 -3.88 -11.81 0.51
C SER A 162 -3.82 -10.46 1.21
N GLY A 163 -4.96 -9.85 1.57
CA GLY A 163 -4.98 -8.45 1.93
C GLY A 163 -4.78 -7.56 0.70
N GLY A 164 -4.59 -6.26 0.89
CA GLY A 164 -4.33 -5.31 -0.20
C GLY A 164 -4.33 -3.88 0.29
N VAL A 165 -4.28 -2.95 -0.66
CA VAL A 165 -4.39 -1.51 -0.40
C VAL A 165 -5.69 -1.01 -1.00
N SER A 166 -6.50 -0.34 -0.20
CA SER A 166 -7.65 0.40 -0.72
C SER A 166 -7.38 1.88 -0.70
N PHE A 167 -8.04 2.61 -1.59
CA PHE A 167 -8.08 4.06 -1.54
C PHE A 167 -9.45 4.59 -1.92
N ASP A 168 -9.77 5.76 -1.39
CA ASP A 168 -10.97 6.53 -1.76
C ASP A 168 -10.78 8.01 -1.36
N LEU A 169 -11.67 8.83 -1.85
CA LEU A 169 -11.87 10.19 -1.35
C LEU A 169 -12.76 10.12 -0.10
N MET A 170 -12.35 10.78 0.97
CA MET A 170 -13.18 10.83 2.19
C MET A 170 -14.43 11.70 1.96
N ASP A 171 -15.54 11.30 2.57
CA ASP A 171 -16.83 11.99 2.45
C ASP A 171 -16.72 13.46 2.82
N GLY A 172 -17.25 14.32 1.96
CA GLY A 172 -17.22 15.78 2.15
C GLY A 172 -15.90 16.47 1.77
N TRP A 173 -14.87 15.73 1.33
CA TRP A 173 -13.62 16.33 0.88
C TRP A 173 -13.65 16.66 -0.61
N PRO A 174 -13.06 17.81 -1.03
CA PRO A 174 -12.82 18.06 -2.44
C PRO A 174 -11.76 17.10 -2.98
N ALA A 175 -11.93 16.62 -4.20
CA ALA A 175 -10.97 15.70 -4.80
C ALA A 175 -9.55 16.30 -4.93
N GLY A 176 -9.45 17.60 -5.12
CA GLY A 176 -8.18 18.26 -5.43
C GLY A 176 -7.79 18.07 -6.90
N ASN A 177 -6.54 18.39 -7.21
CA ASN A 177 -5.99 18.19 -8.54
C ASN A 177 -5.63 16.72 -8.76
N PRO A 178 -5.56 16.24 -10.02
CA PRO A 178 -4.98 14.94 -10.32
C PRO A 178 -3.56 14.83 -9.76
N ALA A 179 -3.25 13.72 -9.14
CA ALA A 179 -1.91 13.47 -8.61
C ALA A 179 -0.89 13.31 -9.75
N ALA A 180 0.32 13.80 -9.54
CA ALA A 180 1.41 13.57 -10.47
C ALA A 180 1.98 12.15 -10.34
N ASN A 181 2.58 11.66 -11.43
CA ASN A 181 3.31 10.38 -11.36
C ASN A 181 4.47 10.49 -10.35
N GLY A 182 4.57 9.52 -9.45
CA GLY A 182 5.54 9.54 -8.35
C GLY A 182 5.07 10.27 -7.10
N SER A 183 3.83 10.79 -7.03
CA SER A 183 3.27 11.41 -5.83
C SER A 183 3.38 10.48 -4.62
N GLU A 184 3.65 11.09 -3.46
CA GLU A 184 3.77 10.37 -2.18
C GLU A 184 2.52 10.56 -1.33
N PHE A 185 2.07 9.46 -0.73
CA PHE A 185 0.91 9.42 0.15
C PHE A 185 1.23 8.65 1.43
N GLN A 186 0.50 8.94 2.48
CA GLN A 186 0.54 8.16 3.71
C GLN A 186 -0.32 6.91 3.56
N LEU A 187 0.19 5.76 4.00
CA LEU A 187 -0.57 4.53 4.15
C LEU A 187 -1.06 4.42 5.59
N PHE A 188 -2.37 4.34 5.76
CA PHE A 188 -3.02 4.17 7.05
C PHE A 188 -3.27 2.68 7.35
N PRO A 189 -3.29 2.26 8.63
CA PRO A 189 -3.56 0.87 8.98
C PRO A 189 -4.97 0.40 8.61
N ASP A 190 -5.95 1.30 8.65
CA ASP A 190 -7.34 1.06 8.29
C ASP A 190 -8.07 2.36 7.94
N ARG A 191 -9.32 2.26 7.47
CA ARG A 191 -10.15 3.42 7.12
C ARG A 191 -10.55 4.25 8.34
N GLN A 192 -10.72 3.61 9.51
CA GLN A 192 -11.11 4.30 10.75
C GLN A 192 -9.99 5.22 11.23
N SER A 193 -8.74 4.78 11.14
CA SER A 193 -7.55 5.59 11.49
C SER A 193 -7.45 6.89 10.70
N ILE A 194 -7.98 6.92 9.46
CA ILE A 194 -8.05 8.15 8.66
C ILE A 194 -9.00 9.14 9.31
N GLN A 195 -10.17 8.69 9.75
CA GLN A 195 -11.18 9.53 10.40
C GLN A 195 -10.67 10.05 11.75
N GLU A 196 -9.94 9.23 12.50
CA GLU A 196 -9.34 9.62 13.77
C GLU A 196 -8.18 10.62 13.57
N GLY A 197 -7.37 10.43 12.53
CA GLY A 197 -6.27 11.35 12.16
C GLY A 197 -6.71 12.71 11.60
N MET A 198 -7.99 12.87 11.26
CA MET A 198 -8.56 14.16 10.81
C MET A 198 -8.57 15.22 11.90
N TYR A 199 -8.48 14.83 13.16
CA TYR A 199 -8.40 15.75 14.29
C TYR A 199 -6.94 16.10 14.64
N ASN A 200 -6.14 16.53 13.67
CA ASN A 200 -4.75 16.96 13.88
C ASN A 200 -4.62 18.27 14.69
N GLN A 201 -5.72 18.96 14.98
CA GLN A 201 -5.79 20.08 15.90
C GLN A 201 -6.61 19.66 17.12
N PHE A 202 -5.95 19.07 18.10
CA PHE A 202 -6.57 18.81 19.40
C PHE A 202 -5.95 19.70 20.47
N VAL A 203 -6.77 20.07 21.43
CA VAL A 203 -6.32 20.73 22.64
C VAL A 203 -6.45 19.69 23.75
N GLU A 204 -5.35 19.46 24.48
CA GLU A 204 -5.38 18.56 25.62
C GLU A 204 -6.03 19.27 26.80
N TYR A 205 -7.02 18.63 27.38
CA TYR A 205 -7.68 19.04 28.62
C TYR A 205 -7.41 18.00 29.70
N ILE A 206 -7.16 18.48 30.92
CA ILE A 206 -7.07 17.63 32.10
C ILE A 206 -8.40 17.71 32.82
N VAL A 207 -9.02 16.57 33.06
CA VAL A 207 -10.27 16.46 33.81
C VAL A 207 -10.01 15.69 35.09
N PHE A 208 -10.43 16.23 36.21
CA PHE A 208 -10.32 15.59 37.51
C PHE A 208 -11.65 14.97 37.90
N PHE A 209 -11.60 13.76 38.44
CA PHE A 209 -12.75 13.04 38.92
C PHE A 209 -12.56 12.71 40.40
N ASP A 210 -13.59 12.95 41.21
CA ASP A 210 -13.62 12.59 42.63
C ASP A 210 -14.12 11.15 42.84
N GLU A 211 -14.71 10.55 41.79
CA GLU A 211 -15.23 9.19 41.80
C GLU A 211 -14.32 8.22 41.01
N SER A 212 -14.59 6.93 41.22
CA SER A 212 -13.83 5.87 40.54
C SER A 212 -14.07 5.87 39.04
N ILE A 213 -13.02 6.03 38.26
CA ILE A 213 -13.01 5.94 36.81
C ILE A 213 -12.68 4.51 36.33
N ARG A 214 -13.02 3.49 37.14
CA ARG A 214 -12.70 2.10 36.81
C ARG A 214 -13.31 1.69 35.46
N GLY A 215 -12.44 1.22 34.54
CA GLY A 215 -12.84 0.85 33.17
C GLY A 215 -12.50 1.89 32.12
N LEU A 216 -12.21 3.14 32.49
CA LEU A 216 -11.72 4.14 31.54
C LEU A 216 -10.29 3.83 31.15
N LYS A 217 -10.00 3.83 29.85
CA LYS A 217 -8.68 3.53 29.28
C LYS A 217 -8.28 4.61 28.29
N ALA A 218 -6.98 4.73 28.00
CA ALA A 218 -6.51 5.47 26.84
C ALA A 218 -7.22 4.94 25.57
N GLY A 219 -7.61 5.83 24.67
CA GLY A 219 -8.40 5.50 23.49
C GLY A 219 -9.92 5.49 23.70
N ALA A 220 -10.42 5.59 24.94
CA ALA A 220 -11.87 5.69 25.18
C ALA A 220 -12.45 6.97 24.54
N PRO A 221 -13.66 6.90 23.92
CA PRO A 221 -14.29 8.06 23.31
C PRO A 221 -14.74 9.08 24.36
N VAL A 222 -14.61 10.37 24.00
CA VAL A 222 -15.27 11.48 24.69
C VAL A 222 -16.43 11.92 23.80
N GLU A 223 -17.65 11.88 24.32
CA GLU A 223 -18.86 12.13 23.52
C GLU A 223 -19.66 13.31 24.06
N TYR A 224 -20.26 14.04 23.12
CA TYR A 224 -21.27 15.04 23.42
C TYR A 224 -22.55 14.72 22.66
N ARG A 225 -23.61 14.39 23.37
CA ARG A 225 -24.95 14.00 22.84
C ARG A 225 -24.85 12.84 21.82
N GLY A 226 -23.99 11.83 22.10
CA GLY A 226 -23.78 10.68 21.22
C GLY A 226 -22.84 10.94 20.03
N VAL A 227 -22.28 12.14 19.95
CA VAL A 227 -21.27 12.47 18.90
C VAL A 227 -19.90 12.46 19.55
N ARG A 228 -18.96 11.71 18.99
CA ARG A 228 -17.56 11.68 19.45
C ARG A 228 -16.90 13.02 19.18
N VAL A 229 -16.46 13.70 20.26
CA VAL A 229 -15.79 15.00 20.22
C VAL A 229 -14.32 14.93 20.65
N GLY A 230 -13.87 13.76 21.11
CA GLY A 230 -12.49 13.57 21.54
C GLY A 230 -12.18 12.14 21.92
N THR A 231 -10.97 11.96 22.42
CA THR A 231 -10.46 10.66 22.87
C THR A 231 -9.63 10.87 24.13
N VAL A 232 -9.71 9.93 25.06
CA VAL A 232 -8.88 9.92 26.27
C VAL A 232 -7.43 9.63 25.87
N ALA A 233 -6.53 10.60 26.01
CA ALA A 233 -5.12 10.46 25.66
C ALA A 233 -4.39 9.53 26.65
N SER A 234 -4.60 9.75 27.96
CA SER A 234 -3.99 8.93 29.00
C SER A 234 -4.85 8.95 30.27
N VAL A 235 -4.73 7.91 31.07
CA VAL A 235 -5.33 7.82 32.41
C VAL A 235 -4.21 7.60 33.41
N PRO A 236 -3.55 8.68 33.90
CA PRO A 236 -2.51 8.55 34.91
C PRO A 236 -3.15 8.19 36.25
N PHE A 237 -2.63 7.16 36.91
CA PHE A 237 -2.99 6.86 38.28
C PHE A 237 -2.12 7.71 39.21
N PHE A 238 -2.70 8.71 39.84
CA PHE A 238 -2.07 9.40 40.96
C PHE A 238 -2.48 8.69 42.26
N PHE A 239 -1.50 8.12 42.92
CA PHE A 239 -1.74 7.74 44.32
C PHE A 239 -1.55 9.02 45.13
N ALA A 240 -2.60 9.48 45.77
CA ALA A 240 -2.47 10.48 46.84
C ALA A 240 -1.62 9.87 47.95
N MET A 241 -0.47 10.47 48.28
CA MET A 241 0.32 10.15 49.46
C MET A 241 -0.31 10.79 50.69
#